data_d924436d8f7117cbb4957dd4d68b8ba0
#
_entry.id   d924436d8f7117cbb4957dd4d68b8ba0
#
_cell.length_a   1.000
_cell.length_b   1.000
_cell.length_c   1.000
_cell.angle_alpha   90.00
_cell.angle_beta   90.00
_cell.angle_gamma   90.00
#
_symmetry.space_group_name_H-M   'P 1'
#
loop_
_entity.id
_entity.type
_entity.pdbx_description
1 polymer ?
#
loop_
_entity_poly.entity_id
_entity_poly.type
_entity_poly.pdbx_seq_one_letter_code
_entity_poly.pdbx_strand_id
1 'polypeptide(L)'
;MTPENKLSYIIPQIVKYQNVDDLLENNSHHSLFNENNLSINDVLKENFVCIVGEPGIGKSRLLDEVKERILPKPFFYKASEFTTLSTPKENEYCIIDALDEVEGHSFYNVLQSIKHYKKKNPKIKVLFTCRKHYVASYARHFADCNHLTFIEICRLSERDVMNVISGNCNCSEATLANINKSPKLKELITIPRYLTFLLEYIKQKGECLNIGELFE
;
A
#
# COMPACT_ATOMS: atom_id res chain seq x y z
N MET A 1 31.30 -2.31 -8.77
CA MET A 1 29.87 -2.32 -8.45
C MET A 1 29.62 -1.17 -7.49
N THR A 2 29.10 -0.07 -8.00
CA THR A 2 28.71 1.09 -7.20
C THR A 2 27.53 0.72 -6.31
N PRO A 3 27.50 1.11 -5.03
CA PRO A 3 26.33 0.87 -4.20
C PRO A 3 25.14 1.60 -4.82
N GLU A 4 24.13 0.85 -5.23
CA GLU A 4 22.84 1.40 -5.62
C GLU A 4 22.38 2.34 -4.52
N ASN A 5 22.24 3.61 -4.87
CA ASN A 5 21.58 4.61 -4.03
C ASN A 5 20.15 4.14 -3.76
N LYS A 6 19.97 3.34 -2.73
CA LYS A 6 18.64 3.05 -2.19
C LYS A 6 18.07 4.40 -1.80
N LEU A 7 17.09 4.88 -2.57
CA LEU A 7 16.22 5.97 -2.17
C LEU A 7 15.86 5.76 -0.71
N SER A 8 16.23 6.69 0.17
CA SER A 8 15.86 6.62 1.59
C SER A 8 14.34 6.53 1.65
N TYR A 9 13.86 5.35 2.00
CA TYR A 9 12.45 5.02 1.96
C TYR A 9 11.74 5.73 3.10
N ILE A 10 10.82 6.59 2.76
CA ILE A 10 9.84 7.09 3.73
C ILE A 10 8.72 6.07 3.80
N ILE A 11 8.53 5.49 4.98
CA ILE A 11 7.40 4.63 5.26
C ILE A 11 6.15 5.53 5.26
N PRO A 12 5.21 5.32 4.32
CA PRO A 12 3.96 6.07 4.35
C PRO A 12 3.25 5.86 5.68
N GLN A 13 2.49 6.85 6.10
CA GLN A 13 1.64 6.70 7.29
C GLN A 13 0.67 5.54 7.10
N ILE A 14 0.53 4.71 8.13
CA ILE A 14 -0.35 3.54 8.15
C ILE A 14 -1.42 3.75 9.20
N VAL A 15 -2.69 3.64 8.80
CA VAL A 15 -3.86 3.83 9.67
C VAL A 15 -4.68 2.54 9.75
N LYS A 16 -5.19 2.23 10.93
CA LYS A 16 -5.98 1.03 11.20
C LYS A 16 -7.47 1.37 11.36
N TYR A 17 -8.32 0.56 10.76
CA TYR A 17 -9.76 0.58 10.90
C TYR A 17 -10.29 -0.79 11.32
N GLN A 18 -11.27 -0.84 12.22
CA GLN A 18 -11.79 -2.10 12.77
C GLN A 18 -12.83 -2.77 11.87
N ASN A 19 -13.46 -1.99 10.99
CA ASN A 19 -14.47 -2.48 10.06
C ASN A 19 -14.45 -1.69 8.75
N VAL A 20 -15.26 -2.12 7.79
CA VAL A 20 -15.33 -1.50 6.46
C VAL A 20 -15.99 -0.13 6.48
N ASP A 21 -16.94 0.09 7.37
CA ASP A 21 -17.67 1.36 7.46
C ASP A 21 -16.75 2.46 7.97
N ASP A 22 -15.99 2.20 9.04
CA ASP A 22 -14.95 3.10 9.55
C ASP A 22 -13.94 3.48 8.46
N LEU A 23 -13.52 2.52 7.63
CA LEU A 23 -12.60 2.76 6.52
C LEU A 23 -13.20 3.68 5.45
N LEU A 24 -14.51 3.51 5.13
CA LEU A 24 -15.15 4.24 4.04
C LEU A 24 -15.62 5.63 4.45
N GLU A 25 -16.03 5.81 5.70
CA GLU A 25 -16.45 7.10 6.26
C GLU A 25 -15.25 8.05 6.44
N ASN A 26 -14.08 7.53 6.77
CA ASN A 26 -12.86 8.32 6.86
C ASN A 26 -12.30 8.59 5.45
N ASN A 27 -12.78 9.65 4.83
CA ASN A 27 -12.15 10.20 3.63
C ASN A 27 -10.75 10.68 3.99
N SER A 28 -9.74 10.00 3.49
CA SER A 28 -8.31 10.09 3.80
C SER A 28 -7.63 11.45 3.60
N HIS A 29 -8.40 12.52 3.41
CA HIS A 29 -7.88 13.89 3.32
C HIS A 29 -7.63 14.55 4.69
N HIS A 30 -7.99 13.91 5.82
CA HIS A 30 -7.97 14.59 7.13
C HIS A 30 -7.22 13.92 8.26
N SER A 31 -6.45 12.87 8.03
CA SER A 31 -5.65 12.31 9.13
C SER A 31 -4.30 13.01 9.33
N LEU A 32 -4.28 14.35 9.22
CA LEU A 32 -3.06 15.14 9.47
C LEU A 32 -2.55 15.06 10.91
N PHE A 33 -3.30 14.42 11.82
CA PHE A 33 -2.97 14.36 13.26
C PHE A 33 -3.41 13.07 13.96
N ASN A 34 -3.49 11.94 13.26
CA ASN A 34 -3.72 10.70 14.00
C ASN A 34 -2.39 10.21 14.61
N GLU A 35 -2.33 10.26 15.94
CA GLU A 35 -1.26 9.70 16.76
C GLU A 35 -1.04 8.17 16.57
N ASN A 36 -1.82 7.53 15.72
CA ASN A 36 -1.83 6.10 15.48
C ASN A 36 -1.08 5.71 14.19
N ASN A 37 0.11 6.26 13.99
CA ASN A 37 0.98 5.77 12.92
C ASN A 37 1.48 4.37 13.29
N LEU A 38 0.92 3.34 12.64
CA LEU A 38 1.26 1.96 12.92
C LEU A 38 2.65 1.61 12.38
N SER A 39 3.39 0.87 13.16
CA SER A 39 4.60 0.21 12.69
C SER A 39 4.26 -1.10 11.96
N ILE A 40 5.21 -1.63 11.18
CA ILE A 40 5.08 -2.96 10.57
C ILE A 40 4.86 -4.03 11.63
N ASN A 41 5.47 -3.88 12.81
CA ASN A 41 5.28 -4.82 13.91
C ASN A 41 3.82 -4.80 14.43
N ASP A 42 3.12 -3.67 14.33
CA ASP A 42 1.71 -3.60 14.71
C ASP A 42 0.83 -4.29 13.67
N VAL A 43 1.16 -4.16 12.37
CA VAL A 43 0.51 -4.95 11.30
C VAL A 43 0.65 -6.45 11.55
N LEU A 44 1.84 -6.91 11.97
CA LEU A 44 2.14 -8.31 12.26
C LEU A 44 1.41 -8.87 13.50
N LYS A 45 0.88 -8.02 14.38
CA LYS A 45 0.07 -8.46 15.53
C LYS A 45 -1.33 -8.90 15.11
N GLU A 46 -1.84 -8.37 14.01
CA GLU A 46 -3.19 -8.65 13.54
C GLU A 46 -3.32 -10.06 12.94
N ASN A 47 -4.51 -10.65 13.09
CA ASN A 47 -4.75 -12.03 12.65
C ASN A 47 -5.38 -12.15 11.27
N PHE A 48 -6.17 -11.15 10.85
CA PHE A 48 -6.83 -11.14 9.56
C PHE A 48 -6.88 -9.70 9.06
N VAL A 49 -6.12 -9.39 8.02
CA VAL A 49 -5.84 -8.02 7.58
C VAL A 49 -6.09 -7.85 6.09
N CYS A 50 -6.82 -6.80 5.75
CA CYS A 50 -6.87 -6.23 4.39
C CYS A 50 -6.04 -4.94 4.35
N ILE A 51 -4.91 -4.95 3.65
CA ILE A 51 -4.11 -3.76 3.41
C ILE A 51 -4.68 -3.03 2.21
N VAL A 52 -5.14 -1.81 2.44
CA VAL A 52 -5.80 -0.99 1.40
C VAL A 52 -4.97 0.24 1.04
N GLY A 53 -5.22 0.77 -0.15
CA GLY A 53 -4.58 2.00 -0.61
C GLY A 53 -4.66 2.16 -2.11
N GLU A 54 -4.28 3.34 -2.58
CA GLU A 54 -4.29 3.70 -3.98
C GLU A 54 -3.27 2.91 -4.82
N PRO A 55 -3.41 2.89 -6.15
CA PRO A 55 -2.37 2.36 -7.04
C PRO A 55 -1.05 3.12 -6.83
N GLY A 56 0.05 2.37 -6.73
CA GLY A 56 1.38 2.98 -6.55
C GLY A 56 1.73 3.48 -5.15
N ILE A 57 0.82 3.33 -4.16
CA ILE A 57 1.03 3.78 -2.78
C ILE A 57 2.07 2.93 -2.01
N GLY A 58 2.37 1.72 -2.48
CA GLY A 58 3.39 0.86 -1.86
C GLY A 58 2.85 -0.39 -1.15
N LYS A 59 1.63 -0.86 -1.46
CA LYS A 59 1.05 -2.08 -0.86
C LYS A 59 1.96 -3.30 -0.98
N SER A 60 2.41 -3.63 -2.19
CA SER A 60 3.29 -4.79 -2.43
C SER A 60 4.64 -4.62 -1.74
N ARG A 61 5.17 -3.39 -1.66
CA ARG A 61 6.41 -3.11 -0.93
C ARG A 61 6.25 -3.35 0.56
N LEU A 62 5.13 -2.92 1.16
CA LEU A 62 4.83 -3.23 2.56
C LEU A 62 4.78 -4.74 2.79
N LEU A 63 4.18 -5.50 1.85
CA LEU A 63 4.18 -6.96 1.93
C LEU A 63 5.60 -7.56 1.84
N ASP A 64 6.48 -7.00 1.02
CA ASP A 64 7.87 -7.46 0.92
C ASP A 64 8.62 -7.22 2.24
N GLU A 65 8.46 -6.06 2.87
CA GLU A 65 9.03 -5.78 4.18
C GLU A 65 8.45 -6.68 5.28
N VAL A 66 7.16 -6.98 5.22
CA VAL A 66 6.49 -7.94 6.11
C VAL A 66 7.10 -9.34 5.94
N LYS A 67 7.30 -9.81 4.69
CA LYS A 67 7.92 -11.11 4.40
C LYS A 67 9.33 -11.24 4.96
N GLU A 68 10.12 -10.18 4.89
CA GLU A 68 11.50 -10.18 5.40
C GLU A 68 11.57 -10.35 6.93
N ARG A 69 10.51 -9.94 7.64
CA ARG A 69 10.44 -10.00 9.11
C ARG A 69 9.83 -11.29 9.67
N ILE A 70 9.20 -12.11 8.81
CA ILE A 70 8.52 -13.34 9.23
C ILE A 70 9.45 -14.54 9.06
N LEU A 71 9.63 -15.31 10.13
CA LEU A 71 10.36 -16.58 10.13
C LEU A 71 9.47 -17.66 10.80
N PRO A 72 9.28 -18.84 10.17
CA PRO A 72 9.72 -19.22 8.82
C PRO A 72 9.03 -18.38 7.73
N LYS A 73 9.58 -18.36 6.50
CA LYS A 73 9.02 -17.56 5.40
C LYS A 73 7.54 -17.83 5.21
N PRO A 74 6.71 -16.77 5.07
CA PRO A 74 5.26 -16.91 4.89
C PRO A 74 4.94 -17.53 3.52
N PHE A 75 3.76 -18.13 3.41
CA PHE A 75 3.20 -18.45 2.11
C PHE A 75 2.77 -17.18 1.40
N PHE A 76 3.17 -17.05 0.16
CA PHE A 76 2.86 -15.90 -0.67
C PHE A 76 2.17 -16.34 -1.95
N TYR A 77 1.02 -15.74 -2.24
CA TYR A 77 0.24 -15.98 -3.43
C TYR A 77 -0.13 -14.65 -4.11
N LYS A 78 -0.19 -14.67 -5.44
CA LYS A 78 -1.04 -13.70 -6.14
C LYS A 78 -2.49 -14.12 -5.94
N ALA A 79 -3.40 -13.14 -5.81
CA ALA A 79 -4.81 -13.44 -5.59
C ALA A 79 -5.42 -14.28 -6.72
N SER A 80 -4.97 -14.08 -7.96
CA SER A 80 -5.37 -14.87 -9.13
C SER A 80 -5.00 -16.36 -9.04
N GLU A 81 -3.98 -16.69 -8.25
CA GLU A 81 -3.46 -18.05 -8.07
C GLU A 81 -3.97 -18.71 -6.76
N PHE A 82 -4.63 -17.91 -5.91
CA PHE A 82 -5.06 -18.38 -4.60
C PHE A 82 -6.26 -19.33 -4.72
N THR A 83 -6.05 -20.58 -4.35
CA THR A 83 -7.10 -21.60 -4.27
C THR A 83 -7.15 -22.21 -2.87
N THR A 84 -8.33 -22.65 -2.43
CA THR A 84 -8.52 -23.29 -1.13
C THR A 84 -7.78 -24.63 -0.96
N LEU A 85 -7.24 -25.18 -2.04
CA LEU A 85 -6.47 -26.43 -2.04
C LEU A 85 -5.03 -26.25 -1.58
N SER A 86 -4.52 -25.02 -1.62
CA SER A 86 -3.16 -24.67 -1.21
C SER A 86 -3.08 -24.46 0.30
N THR A 87 -3.35 -25.49 1.11
CA THR A 87 -3.30 -25.34 2.57
C THR A 87 -1.92 -25.69 3.10
N PRO A 88 -1.09 -24.71 3.44
CA PRO A 88 0.14 -24.97 4.18
C PRO A 88 -0.18 -25.41 5.62
N LYS A 89 0.37 -26.49 6.04
CA LYS A 89 0.12 -27.05 7.38
C LYS A 89 0.99 -26.47 8.49
N GLU A 90 2.00 -25.66 8.18
CA GLU A 90 3.08 -25.36 9.13
C GLU A 90 3.47 -23.87 9.27
N ASN A 91 2.91 -22.96 8.47
CA ASN A 91 3.28 -21.55 8.56
C ASN A 91 2.22 -20.72 9.27
N GLU A 92 2.67 -19.82 10.12
CA GLU A 92 1.78 -18.90 10.85
C GLU A 92 1.16 -17.81 9.96
N TYR A 93 1.69 -17.58 8.74
CA TYR A 93 1.29 -16.47 7.88
C TYR A 93 0.98 -16.93 6.45
N CYS A 94 -0.14 -16.40 5.92
CA CYS A 94 -0.52 -16.49 4.52
C CYS A 94 -0.68 -15.05 3.97
N ILE A 95 0.08 -14.72 2.94
CA ILE A 95 0.07 -13.39 2.30
C ILE A 95 -0.50 -13.55 0.89
N ILE A 96 -1.50 -12.72 0.56
CA ILE A 96 -2.19 -12.73 -0.73
C ILE A 96 -2.15 -11.32 -1.32
N ASP A 97 -1.46 -11.15 -2.45
CA ASP A 97 -1.30 -9.84 -3.08
C ASP A 97 -2.28 -9.62 -4.21
N ALA A 98 -2.71 -8.36 -4.36
CA ALA A 98 -3.45 -7.85 -5.51
C ALA A 98 -4.83 -8.51 -5.74
N LEU A 99 -5.67 -8.55 -4.70
CA LEU A 99 -7.06 -9.04 -4.83
C LEU A 99 -7.86 -8.21 -5.86
N ASP A 100 -7.57 -6.93 -5.99
CA ASP A 100 -8.21 -6.02 -6.96
C ASP A 100 -7.78 -6.25 -8.43
N GLU A 101 -6.75 -7.04 -8.68
CA GLU A 101 -6.35 -7.45 -10.04
C GLU A 101 -7.11 -8.68 -10.55
N VAL A 102 -7.93 -9.29 -9.70
CA VAL A 102 -8.80 -10.40 -10.08
C VAL A 102 -10.09 -9.86 -10.68
N GLU A 103 -10.36 -10.23 -11.94
CA GLU A 103 -11.48 -9.68 -12.70
C GLU A 103 -12.86 -10.23 -12.32
N GLY A 104 -13.86 -9.35 -12.34
CA GLY A 104 -15.30 -9.66 -12.34
C GLY A 104 -15.77 -10.61 -11.24
N HIS A 105 -16.52 -11.64 -11.62
CA HIS A 105 -17.04 -12.66 -10.69
C HIS A 105 -15.95 -13.41 -9.95
N SER A 106 -14.74 -13.48 -10.48
CA SER A 106 -13.61 -14.16 -9.84
C SER A 106 -13.17 -13.42 -8.57
N PHE A 107 -13.30 -12.09 -8.48
CA PHE A 107 -13.01 -11.33 -7.27
C PHE A 107 -13.79 -11.85 -6.05
N TYR A 108 -15.11 -11.99 -6.22
CA TYR A 108 -15.97 -12.51 -5.16
C TYR A 108 -15.56 -13.92 -4.73
N ASN A 109 -15.30 -14.79 -5.70
CA ASN A 109 -14.91 -16.19 -5.43
C ASN A 109 -13.58 -16.27 -4.66
N VAL A 110 -12.59 -15.45 -5.04
CA VAL A 110 -11.30 -15.40 -4.33
C VAL A 110 -11.49 -14.84 -2.92
N LEU A 111 -12.27 -13.77 -2.75
CA LEU A 111 -12.58 -13.22 -1.42
C LEU A 111 -13.25 -14.27 -0.54
N GLN A 112 -14.22 -15.04 -1.07
CA GLN A 112 -14.86 -16.13 -0.33
C GLN A 112 -13.86 -17.26 0.00
N SER A 113 -12.95 -17.56 -0.90
CA SER A 113 -11.88 -18.53 -0.67
C SER A 113 -10.95 -18.10 0.47
N ILE A 114 -10.58 -16.81 0.52
CA ILE A 114 -9.78 -16.22 1.61
C ILE A 114 -10.52 -16.35 2.95
N LYS A 115 -11.82 -15.97 2.99
CA LYS A 115 -12.67 -16.10 4.18
C LYS A 115 -12.75 -17.55 4.67
N HIS A 116 -13.02 -18.47 3.75
CA HIS A 116 -13.11 -19.88 4.05
C HIS A 116 -11.78 -20.44 4.56
N TYR A 117 -10.67 -20.07 3.93
CA TYR A 117 -9.33 -20.43 4.37
C TYR A 117 -9.06 -19.95 5.80
N LYS A 118 -9.34 -18.67 6.09
CA LYS A 118 -9.17 -18.12 7.45
C LYS A 118 -10.04 -18.82 8.48
N LYS A 119 -11.31 -19.12 8.13
CA LYS A 119 -12.23 -19.86 9.00
C LYS A 119 -11.74 -21.28 9.32
N LYS A 120 -11.19 -21.98 8.33
CA LYS A 120 -10.62 -23.34 8.53
C LYS A 120 -9.31 -23.32 9.32
N ASN A 121 -8.56 -22.23 9.23
CA ASN A 121 -7.23 -22.10 9.83
C ASN A 121 -7.18 -20.88 10.75
N PRO A 122 -7.90 -20.87 11.89
CA PRO A 122 -8.06 -19.68 12.74
C PRO A 122 -6.74 -19.18 13.33
N LYS A 123 -5.76 -20.05 13.51
CA LYS A 123 -4.43 -19.71 14.04
C LYS A 123 -3.51 -19.04 13.01
N ILE A 124 -3.77 -19.27 11.71
CA ILE A 124 -2.95 -18.68 10.64
C ILE A 124 -3.32 -17.22 10.49
N LYS A 125 -2.32 -16.35 10.48
CA LYS A 125 -2.50 -14.95 10.16
C LYS A 125 -2.61 -14.78 8.65
N VAL A 126 -3.64 -14.07 8.19
CA VAL A 126 -3.89 -13.84 6.77
C VAL A 126 -3.80 -12.35 6.49
N LEU A 127 -2.90 -11.97 5.59
CA LEU A 127 -2.76 -10.61 5.09
C LEU A 127 -3.04 -10.61 3.60
N PHE A 128 -3.87 -9.70 3.13
CA PHE A 128 -4.09 -9.53 1.69
C PHE A 128 -4.23 -8.07 1.31
N THR A 129 -3.92 -7.75 0.06
CA THR A 129 -3.99 -6.38 -0.45
C THR A 129 -5.19 -6.17 -1.36
N CYS A 130 -5.76 -4.96 -1.33
CA CYS A 130 -6.85 -4.54 -2.19
C CYS A 130 -6.81 -3.02 -2.41
N ARG A 131 -7.40 -2.52 -3.50
CA ARG A 131 -7.61 -1.07 -3.66
C ARG A 131 -8.86 -0.62 -2.89
N LYS A 132 -8.81 0.59 -2.31
CA LYS A 132 -9.91 1.13 -1.50
C LYS A 132 -11.25 1.18 -2.26
N HIS A 133 -11.24 1.56 -3.54
CA HIS A 133 -12.46 1.59 -4.34
C HIS A 133 -13.09 0.21 -4.60
N TYR A 134 -12.28 -0.87 -4.68
CA TYR A 134 -12.81 -2.24 -4.72
C TYR A 134 -13.45 -2.61 -3.40
N VAL A 135 -12.82 -2.27 -2.27
CA VAL A 135 -13.44 -2.48 -0.95
C VAL A 135 -14.78 -1.75 -0.87
N ALA A 136 -14.87 -0.51 -1.34
CA ALA A 136 -16.12 0.24 -1.38
C ALA A 136 -17.18 -0.42 -2.28
N SER A 137 -16.80 -0.86 -3.48
CA SER A 137 -17.71 -1.53 -4.43
C SER A 137 -18.24 -2.86 -3.90
N TYR A 138 -17.50 -3.54 -3.05
CA TYR A 138 -17.85 -4.84 -2.47
C TYR A 138 -18.04 -4.77 -0.94
N ALA A 139 -18.38 -3.59 -0.40
CA ALA A 139 -18.43 -3.32 1.05
C ALA A 139 -19.24 -4.35 1.84
N ARG A 140 -20.43 -4.73 1.33
CA ARG A 140 -21.27 -5.77 1.98
C ARG A 140 -20.52 -7.09 2.16
N HIS A 141 -19.74 -7.50 1.18
CA HIS A 141 -18.98 -8.76 1.26
C HIS A 141 -17.81 -8.66 2.23
N PHE A 142 -17.24 -7.49 2.42
CA PHE A 142 -16.22 -7.25 3.43
C PHE A 142 -16.83 -7.12 4.84
N ALA A 143 -18.00 -6.52 4.99
CA ALA A 143 -18.71 -6.42 6.27
C ALA A 143 -19.01 -7.80 6.89
N ASP A 144 -19.28 -8.80 6.04
CA ASP A 144 -19.48 -10.19 6.48
C ASP A 144 -18.19 -10.91 6.92
N CYS A 145 -17.03 -10.24 6.88
CA CYS A 145 -15.75 -10.82 7.29
C CYS A 145 -15.53 -10.59 8.80
N ASN A 146 -15.89 -11.58 9.63
CA ASN A 146 -15.66 -11.48 11.06
C ASN A 146 -14.16 -11.27 11.38
N HIS A 147 -13.88 -10.29 12.25
CA HIS A 147 -12.53 -9.96 12.72
C HIS A 147 -11.55 -9.51 11.62
N LEU A 148 -12.06 -9.05 10.47
CA LEU A 148 -11.22 -8.44 9.45
C LEU A 148 -10.85 -7.01 9.87
N THR A 149 -9.58 -6.74 9.98
CA THR A 149 -9.01 -5.41 10.23
C THR A 149 -8.56 -4.80 8.91
N PHE A 150 -8.86 -3.53 8.69
CA PHE A 150 -8.36 -2.80 7.53
C PHE A 150 -7.16 -1.95 7.94
N ILE A 151 -6.15 -1.95 7.09
CA ILE A 151 -4.94 -1.14 7.24
C ILE A 151 -4.78 -0.32 5.97
N GLU A 152 -4.94 0.98 6.08
CA GLU A 152 -4.79 1.90 4.96
C GLU A 152 -3.36 2.48 4.93
N ILE A 153 -2.73 2.38 3.75
CA ILE A 153 -1.50 3.09 3.47
C ILE A 153 -1.90 4.45 2.91
N CYS A 154 -1.57 5.50 3.65
CA CYS A 154 -1.92 6.88 3.30
C CYS A 154 -0.91 7.47 2.31
N ARG A 155 -1.31 8.52 1.62
CA ARG A 155 -0.40 9.34 0.81
C ARG A 155 0.68 9.99 1.68
N LEU A 156 1.81 10.30 1.10
CA LEU A 156 2.87 11.06 1.77
C LEU A 156 2.38 12.46 2.11
N SER A 157 2.79 12.97 3.27
CA SER A 157 2.58 14.39 3.56
C SER A 157 3.44 15.28 2.65
N GLU A 158 3.03 16.54 2.45
CA GLU A 158 3.86 17.51 1.70
C GLU A 158 5.26 17.62 2.31
N ARG A 159 5.38 17.59 3.63
CA ARG A 159 6.65 17.62 4.34
C ARG A 159 7.52 16.40 3.98
N ASP A 160 6.93 15.20 3.94
CA ASP A 160 7.67 13.99 3.60
C ASP A 160 8.13 14.02 2.15
N VAL A 161 7.27 14.48 1.23
CA VAL A 161 7.63 14.70 -0.18
C VAL A 161 8.82 15.63 -0.30
N MET A 162 8.78 16.79 0.39
CA MET A 162 9.87 17.76 0.34
C MET A 162 11.16 17.23 0.94
N ASN A 163 11.09 16.47 2.04
CA ASN A 163 12.25 15.80 2.64
C ASN A 163 12.89 14.81 1.66
N VAL A 164 12.06 14.01 0.96
CA VAL A 164 12.55 13.06 -0.06
C VAL A 164 13.23 13.79 -1.21
N ILE A 165 12.61 14.83 -1.74
CA ILE A 165 13.19 15.61 -2.86
C ILE A 165 14.54 16.20 -2.42
N SER A 166 14.59 16.87 -1.28
CA SER A 166 15.80 17.53 -0.77
C SER A 166 16.93 16.55 -0.45
N GLY A 167 16.58 15.35 0.02
CA GLY A 167 17.56 14.30 0.36
C GLY A 167 18.09 13.51 -0.85
N ASN A 168 17.40 13.52 -1.97
CA ASN A 168 17.74 12.67 -3.13
C ASN A 168 18.20 13.45 -4.37
N CYS A 169 17.93 14.74 -4.45
CA CYS A 169 18.26 15.57 -5.60
C CYS A 169 18.78 16.92 -5.15
N ASN A 170 19.85 17.39 -5.80
CA ASN A 170 20.22 18.82 -5.76
C ASN A 170 19.25 19.57 -6.68
N CYS A 171 17.98 19.67 -6.26
CA CYS A 171 16.98 20.36 -7.03
C CYS A 171 17.28 21.86 -7.11
N SER A 172 17.22 22.42 -8.31
CA SER A 172 17.27 23.86 -8.48
C SER A 172 16.05 24.53 -7.84
N GLU A 173 16.20 25.77 -7.39
CA GLU A 173 15.07 26.57 -6.90
C GLU A 173 13.96 26.67 -7.97
N ALA A 174 14.33 26.69 -9.25
CA ALA A 174 13.40 26.69 -10.37
C ALA A 174 12.54 25.42 -10.39
N THR A 175 13.13 24.24 -10.17
CA THR A 175 12.39 22.97 -10.10
C THR A 175 11.39 22.98 -8.95
N LEU A 176 11.81 23.40 -7.77
CA LEU A 176 10.91 23.52 -6.61
C LEU A 176 9.80 24.54 -6.85
N ALA A 177 10.09 25.67 -7.49
CA ALA A 177 9.09 26.65 -7.88
C ALA A 177 8.07 26.08 -8.88
N ASN A 178 8.51 25.28 -9.85
CA ASN A 178 7.64 24.63 -10.83
C ASN A 178 6.73 23.58 -10.17
N ILE A 179 7.25 22.76 -9.28
CA ILE A 179 6.45 21.82 -8.47
C ILE A 179 5.40 22.61 -7.68
N ASN A 180 5.79 23.73 -7.05
CA ASN A 180 4.90 24.54 -6.24
C ASN A 180 3.79 25.24 -7.04
N LYS A 181 4.03 25.57 -8.29
CA LYS A 181 3.04 26.19 -9.19
C LYS A 181 2.01 25.22 -9.75
N SER A 182 2.24 23.91 -9.65
CA SER A 182 1.35 22.89 -10.20
C SER A 182 0.62 22.10 -9.10
N PRO A 183 -0.64 22.44 -8.76
CA PRO A 183 -1.41 21.73 -7.75
C PRO A 183 -1.58 20.23 -8.08
N LYS A 184 -1.78 19.92 -9.37
CA LYS A 184 -1.90 18.52 -9.84
C LYS A 184 -0.61 17.73 -9.63
N LEU A 185 0.56 18.33 -9.88
CA LEU A 185 1.84 17.69 -9.66
C LEU A 185 2.07 17.47 -8.16
N LYS A 186 1.78 18.48 -7.34
CA LYS A 186 1.86 18.35 -5.87
C LYS A 186 1.01 17.18 -5.35
N GLU A 187 -0.24 17.09 -5.79
CA GLU A 187 -1.11 16.01 -5.41
C GLU A 187 -0.57 14.65 -5.87
N LEU A 188 -0.10 14.56 -7.11
CA LEU A 188 0.38 13.32 -7.71
C LEU A 188 1.61 12.76 -6.98
N ILE A 189 2.58 13.61 -6.66
CA ILE A 189 3.82 13.20 -6.01
C ILE A 189 3.67 12.83 -4.53
N THR A 190 2.49 13.00 -3.94
CA THR A 190 2.19 12.40 -2.63
C THR A 190 2.05 10.88 -2.70
N ILE A 191 1.91 10.32 -3.90
CA ILE A 191 1.92 8.88 -4.13
C ILE A 191 3.36 8.45 -4.44
N PRO A 192 3.97 7.54 -3.65
CA PRO A 192 5.39 7.18 -3.74
C PRO A 192 5.88 6.82 -5.13
N ARG A 193 5.07 6.12 -5.92
CA ARG A 193 5.42 5.74 -7.29
C ARG A 193 5.69 6.96 -8.17
N TYR A 194 4.84 7.96 -8.12
CA TYR A 194 5.00 9.17 -8.95
C TYR A 194 6.14 10.07 -8.44
N LEU A 195 6.36 10.10 -7.11
CA LEU A 195 7.52 10.76 -6.55
C LEU A 195 8.83 10.12 -7.05
N THR A 196 8.89 8.78 -7.12
CA THR A 196 10.03 8.07 -7.69
C THR A 196 10.26 8.46 -9.15
N PHE A 197 9.23 8.49 -9.97
CA PHE A 197 9.33 8.93 -11.37
C PHE A 197 9.85 10.38 -11.48
N LEU A 198 9.33 11.28 -10.65
CA LEU A 198 9.81 12.65 -10.63
C LEU A 198 11.31 12.73 -10.29
N LEU A 199 11.75 11.98 -9.26
CA LEU A 199 13.17 11.98 -8.86
C LEU A 199 14.08 11.39 -9.95
N GLU A 200 13.65 10.34 -10.62
CA GLU A 200 14.38 9.77 -11.75
C GLU A 200 14.46 10.76 -12.91
N TYR A 201 13.36 11.43 -13.23
CA TYR A 201 13.31 12.44 -14.27
C TYR A 201 14.27 13.61 -13.95
N ILE A 202 14.22 14.15 -12.73
CA ILE A 202 15.13 15.24 -12.30
C ILE A 202 16.60 14.79 -12.40
N LYS A 203 16.92 13.57 -12.00
CA LYS A 203 18.29 13.02 -12.12
C LYS A 203 18.78 12.94 -13.56
N GLN A 204 17.89 12.63 -14.51
CA GLN A 204 18.25 12.50 -15.94
C GLN A 204 18.31 13.83 -16.66
N LYS A 205 17.38 14.74 -16.38
CA LYS A 205 17.20 16.00 -17.12
C LYS A 205 17.73 17.22 -16.39
N GLY A 206 18.00 17.11 -15.08
CA GLY A 206 18.46 18.21 -14.24
C GLY A 206 17.35 19.10 -13.68
N GLU A 207 16.19 19.13 -14.32
CA GLU A 207 15.05 19.94 -13.89
C GLU A 207 13.73 19.33 -14.32
N CYS A 208 12.62 19.72 -13.66
CA CYS A 208 11.27 19.36 -14.04
C CYS A 208 10.50 20.61 -14.46
N LEU A 209 10.03 20.66 -15.70
CA LEU A 209 9.38 21.83 -16.28
C LEU A 209 7.85 21.77 -16.15
N ASN A 210 7.23 20.61 -16.37
CA ASN A 210 5.78 20.47 -16.26
C ASN A 210 5.35 18.99 -16.08
N ILE A 211 4.05 18.79 -15.79
CA ILE A 211 3.45 17.46 -15.60
C ILE A 211 3.51 16.58 -16.87
N GLY A 212 3.32 17.18 -18.07
CA GLY A 212 3.32 16.42 -19.33
C GLY A 212 4.63 15.70 -19.55
N GLU A 213 5.75 16.38 -19.27
CA GLU A 213 7.09 15.82 -19.43
C GLU A 213 7.42 14.66 -18.48
N LEU A 214 6.64 14.50 -17.39
CA LEU A 214 6.83 13.40 -16.45
C LEU A 214 6.31 12.05 -17.00
N PHE A 215 5.42 12.10 -18.01
CA PHE A 215 4.73 10.92 -18.53
C PHE A 215 5.01 10.65 -20.04
N GLU A 216 5.85 11.45 -20.67
CA GLU A 216 6.43 11.19 -21.99
C GLU A 216 7.71 10.34 -21.89
#